data_7d1805ab9f1cd73a1063318bbdd962d2
#
_entry.id   7d1805ab9f1cd73a1063318bbdd962d2
#
_cell.length_a   1.000
_cell.length_b   1.000
_cell.length_c   1.000
_cell.angle_alpha   90.00
_cell.angle_beta   90.00
_cell.angle_gamma   90.00
#
_symmetry.space_group_name_H-M   'P 1'
#
loop_
_entity.id
_entity.type
_entity.pdbx_description
1 polymer ?
#
loop_
_entity_poly.entity_id
_entity_poly.type
_entity_poly.pdbx_seq_one_letter_code
_entity_poly.pdbx_strand_id
1 'polypeptide(L)'
;QEEFWREQAGVPNSGKLRCHPWQDVGANIASGSFRTQGMMIIPCSMSTLGKLAAGLSSDLLERAADVQLKEGRKLVLVPRETPFSLIHLRNLTTLAEAGARIVPAIPAWYHNPQTIEDLVDFVVARALDQLGIDCVPLKRWKEDEGSH
;
A
#
# COMPACT_ATOMS: atom_id res chain seq x y z
N GLN A 1 14.00 9.88 -12.46
CA GLN A 1 12.76 9.27 -11.88
C GLN A 1 12.21 10.10 -10.73
N GLU A 2 13.05 10.53 -9.77
CA GLU A 2 12.61 11.31 -8.62
C GLU A 2 12.00 12.66 -9.03
N GLU A 3 12.62 13.37 -9.96
CA GLU A 3 12.12 14.64 -10.51
C GLU A 3 10.76 14.48 -11.19
N PHE A 4 10.59 13.44 -12.01
CA PHE A 4 9.32 13.10 -12.65
C PHE A 4 8.20 12.88 -11.61
N TRP A 5 8.45 12.09 -10.57
CA TRP A 5 7.44 11.82 -9.53
C TRP A 5 7.13 13.04 -8.68
N ARG A 6 8.13 13.91 -8.43
CA ARG A 6 7.91 15.20 -7.74
C ARG A 6 6.99 16.12 -8.52
N GLU A 7 7.20 16.21 -9.82
CA GLU A 7 6.38 17.01 -10.73
C GLU A 7 4.93 16.47 -10.77
N GLN A 8 4.78 15.16 -10.97
CA GLN A 8 3.45 14.53 -11.01
C GLN A 8 2.68 14.66 -9.69
N ALA A 9 3.36 14.57 -8.57
CA ALA A 9 2.75 14.66 -7.25
C ALA A 9 2.59 16.11 -6.74
N GLY A 10 3.09 17.11 -7.47
CA GLY A 10 3.09 18.51 -7.01
C GLY A 10 3.87 18.73 -5.72
N VAL A 11 4.82 17.84 -5.40
CA VAL A 11 5.60 17.91 -4.15
C VAL A 11 6.75 18.88 -4.32
N PRO A 12 6.84 19.95 -3.48
CA PRO A 12 7.94 20.90 -3.56
C PRO A 12 9.29 20.21 -3.31
N ASN A 13 10.38 20.79 -3.81
CA ASN A 13 11.74 20.26 -3.66
C ASN A 13 12.23 20.37 -2.20
N SER A 14 11.52 19.70 -1.28
CA SER A 14 11.70 19.80 0.18
C SER A 14 12.57 18.68 0.77
N GLY A 15 13.20 17.85 -0.05
CA GLY A 15 13.96 16.68 0.43
C GLY A 15 13.10 15.53 1.03
N LYS A 16 11.77 15.68 1.08
CA LYS A 16 10.86 14.70 1.70
C LYS A 16 10.57 13.46 0.84
N LEU A 17 10.82 13.54 -0.48
CA LEU A 17 10.66 12.41 -1.40
C LEU A 17 12.04 11.87 -1.78
N ARG A 18 12.24 10.56 -1.63
CA ARG A 18 13.44 9.85 -2.07
C ARG A 18 13.03 8.64 -2.92
N CYS A 19 13.59 8.54 -4.12
CA CYS A 19 13.46 7.37 -4.98
C CYS A 19 14.65 6.45 -4.79
N HIS A 20 14.40 5.14 -4.73
CA HIS A 20 15.43 4.12 -4.67
C HIS A 20 15.39 3.26 -5.94
N PRO A 21 16.54 2.92 -6.54
CA PRO A 21 16.58 1.89 -7.57
C PRO A 21 16.11 0.54 -6.99
N TRP A 22 15.28 -0.17 -7.72
CA TRP A 22 14.74 -1.46 -7.25
C TRP A 22 15.81 -2.54 -7.05
N GLN A 23 16.96 -2.39 -7.72
CA GLN A 23 18.12 -3.29 -7.58
C GLN A 23 18.96 -3.01 -6.32
N ASP A 24 18.77 -1.84 -5.68
CA ASP A 24 19.60 -1.42 -4.52
C ASP A 24 19.12 -2.09 -3.23
N VAL A 25 19.33 -3.39 -3.12
CA VAL A 25 19.00 -4.18 -1.91
C VAL A 25 19.84 -3.78 -0.69
N GLY A 26 20.86 -2.94 -0.86
CA GLY A 26 21.66 -2.35 0.21
C GLY A 26 21.12 -1.01 0.75
N ALA A 27 20.04 -0.48 0.18
CA ALA A 27 19.43 0.75 0.67
C ALA A 27 19.01 0.61 2.14
N ASN A 28 19.00 1.74 2.87
CA ASN A 28 18.67 1.75 4.30
C ASN A 28 17.29 1.15 4.62
N ILE A 29 16.30 1.31 3.74
CA ILE A 29 14.96 0.73 3.89
C ILE A 29 14.93 -0.80 3.85
N ALA A 30 16.00 -1.44 3.36
CA ALA A 30 16.20 -2.89 3.39
C ALA A 30 16.70 -3.41 4.74
N SER A 31 16.92 -2.53 5.72
CA SER A 31 17.42 -2.89 7.05
C SER A 31 16.35 -2.74 8.12
N GLY A 32 16.22 -3.73 9.00
CA GLY A 32 15.31 -3.69 10.14
C GLY A 32 15.64 -2.58 11.15
N SER A 33 16.89 -2.11 11.20
CA SER A 33 17.31 -0.99 12.06
C SER A 33 16.81 0.37 11.57
N PHE A 34 16.48 0.51 10.28
CA PHE A 34 15.90 1.71 9.72
C PHE A 34 14.41 1.77 10.05
N ARG A 35 14.02 2.70 10.91
CA ARG A 35 12.64 2.81 11.37
C ARG A 35 11.77 3.51 10.33
N THR A 36 10.64 2.86 9.98
CA THR A 36 9.58 3.43 9.15
C THR A 36 8.26 3.38 9.90
N GLN A 37 7.32 4.25 9.55
CA GLN A 37 5.94 4.19 10.08
C GLN A 37 5.13 3.04 9.46
N GLY A 38 5.55 2.56 8.31
CA GLY A 38 4.94 1.48 7.56
C GLY A 38 5.33 1.52 6.10
N MET A 39 4.79 0.59 5.33
CA MET A 39 5.02 0.47 3.89
C MET A 39 3.70 0.14 3.20
N MET A 40 3.54 0.68 1.99
CA MET A 40 2.40 0.36 1.13
C MET A 40 2.93 -0.08 -0.24
N ILE A 41 2.37 -1.17 -0.78
CA ILE A 41 2.59 -1.61 -2.16
C ILE A 41 1.29 -1.39 -2.93
N ILE A 42 1.29 -0.37 -3.80
CA ILE A 42 0.11 0.06 -4.57
C ILE A 42 0.46 0.41 -6.02
N PRO A 43 -0.05 -0.32 -7.00
CA PRO A 43 -0.71 -1.62 -6.86
C PRO A 43 0.29 -2.74 -6.48
N CYS A 44 -0.22 -3.81 -5.86
CA CYS A 44 0.56 -5.02 -5.59
C CYS A 44 0.19 -6.10 -6.62
N SER A 45 1.16 -6.51 -7.44
CA SER A 45 0.95 -7.60 -8.41
C SER A 45 0.83 -8.96 -7.70
N MET A 46 0.13 -9.90 -8.32
CA MET A 46 0.06 -11.28 -7.81
C MET A 46 1.41 -11.97 -7.77
N SER A 47 2.34 -11.59 -8.67
CA SER A 47 3.72 -12.08 -8.65
C SER A 47 4.46 -11.61 -7.38
N THR A 48 4.41 -10.30 -7.09
CA THR A 48 5.01 -9.74 -5.86
C THR A 48 4.38 -10.39 -4.62
N LEU A 49 3.05 -10.48 -4.58
CA LEU A 49 2.31 -11.08 -3.48
C LEU A 49 2.71 -12.54 -3.26
N GLY A 50 2.84 -13.32 -4.33
CA GLY A 50 3.27 -14.73 -4.27
C GLY A 50 4.69 -14.88 -3.73
N LYS A 51 5.61 -14.02 -4.16
CA LYS A 51 6.99 -14.02 -3.65
C LYS A 51 7.04 -13.68 -2.15
N LEU A 52 6.31 -12.64 -1.73
CA LEU A 52 6.23 -12.27 -0.31
C LEU A 52 5.65 -13.41 0.53
N ALA A 53 4.58 -14.08 0.07
CA ALA A 53 3.98 -15.21 0.75
C ALA A 53 4.91 -16.43 0.86
N ALA A 54 5.85 -16.57 -0.09
CA ALA A 54 6.89 -17.59 -0.08
C ALA A 54 8.16 -17.17 0.70
N GLY A 55 8.20 -15.96 1.26
CA GLY A 55 9.38 -15.42 1.96
C GLY A 55 10.56 -15.09 1.04
N LEU A 56 10.29 -14.81 -0.23
CA LEU A 56 11.32 -14.43 -1.20
C LEU A 56 11.55 -12.91 -1.19
N SER A 57 12.80 -12.50 -1.33
CA SER A 57 13.24 -11.10 -1.34
C SER A 57 14.30 -10.90 -2.41
N SER A 58 13.90 -10.87 -3.67
CA SER A 58 14.80 -10.80 -4.81
C SER A 58 15.15 -9.37 -5.24
N ASP A 59 14.41 -8.38 -4.76
CA ASP A 59 14.65 -6.97 -5.03
C ASP A 59 14.42 -6.10 -3.78
N LEU A 60 14.67 -4.80 -3.91
CA LEU A 60 14.53 -3.86 -2.79
C LEU A 60 13.10 -3.77 -2.27
N LEU A 61 12.09 -3.82 -3.15
CA LEU A 61 10.68 -3.73 -2.74
C LEU A 61 10.31 -4.95 -1.89
N GLU A 62 10.63 -6.14 -2.37
CA GLU A 62 10.35 -7.40 -1.68
C GLU A 62 11.14 -7.47 -0.36
N ARG A 63 12.41 -7.03 -0.37
CA ARG A 63 13.24 -6.98 0.84
C ARG A 63 12.68 -6.01 1.88
N ALA A 64 12.28 -4.81 1.47
CA ALA A 64 11.69 -3.83 2.39
C ALA A 64 10.37 -4.34 2.98
N ALA A 65 9.53 -5.01 2.19
CA ALA A 65 8.29 -5.60 2.67
C ALA A 65 8.53 -6.74 3.68
N ASP A 66 9.49 -7.63 3.41
CA ASP A 66 9.92 -8.67 4.35
C ASP A 66 10.39 -8.07 5.68
N VAL A 67 11.15 -6.97 5.62
CA VAL A 67 11.57 -6.22 6.82
C VAL A 67 10.37 -5.66 7.59
N GLN A 68 9.33 -5.13 6.92
CA GLN A 68 8.14 -4.68 7.64
C GLN A 68 7.47 -5.83 8.41
N LEU A 69 7.30 -6.99 7.77
CA LEU A 69 6.67 -8.15 8.39
C LEU A 69 7.49 -8.65 9.59
N LYS A 70 8.78 -8.90 9.41
CA LYS A 70 9.62 -9.45 10.50
C LYS A 70 9.80 -8.50 11.69
N GLU A 71 9.72 -7.19 11.46
CA GLU A 71 9.80 -6.17 12.52
C GLU A 71 8.42 -5.83 13.11
N GLY A 72 7.35 -6.51 12.69
CA GLY A 72 5.98 -6.26 13.15
C GLY A 72 5.45 -4.88 12.80
N ARG A 73 5.95 -4.29 11.70
CA ARG A 73 5.52 -2.98 11.23
C ARG A 73 4.36 -3.08 10.25
N LYS A 74 3.68 -1.96 10.02
CA LYS A 74 2.54 -1.91 9.11
C LYS A 74 2.98 -2.17 7.68
N LEU A 75 2.45 -3.21 7.05
CA LEU A 75 2.56 -3.47 5.61
C LEU A 75 1.15 -3.49 5.02
N VAL A 76 0.89 -2.60 4.07
CA VAL A 76 -0.38 -2.51 3.35
C VAL A 76 -0.16 -2.98 1.91
N LEU A 77 -0.94 -3.95 1.49
CA LEU A 77 -0.90 -4.50 0.13
C LEU A 77 -2.22 -4.16 -0.57
N VAL A 78 -2.10 -3.53 -1.75
CA VAL A 78 -3.25 -3.14 -2.57
C VAL A 78 -3.27 -3.99 -3.84
N PRO A 79 -3.75 -5.26 -3.76
CA PRO A 79 -3.78 -6.16 -4.89
C PRO A 79 -4.84 -5.72 -5.91
N ARG A 80 -4.52 -5.91 -7.20
CA ARG A 80 -5.46 -5.73 -8.31
C ARG A 80 -5.32 -6.92 -9.27
N GLU A 81 -6.35 -7.76 -9.29
CA GLU A 81 -6.45 -8.92 -10.16
C GLU A 81 -7.91 -9.33 -10.33
N THR A 82 -8.25 -9.87 -11.50
CA THR A 82 -9.57 -10.41 -11.80
C THR A 82 -9.45 -11.51 -12.89
N PRO A 83 -9.96 -12.73 -12.66
CA PRO A 83 -10.43 -13.29 -11.38
C PRO A 83 -9.29 -13.69 -10.45
N PHE A 84 -9.56 -13.92 -9.18
CA PHE A 84 -8.60 -14.56 -8.28
C PHE A 84 -8.57 -16.08 -8.48
N SER A 85 -7.38 -16.65 -8.62
CA SER A 85 -7.17 -18.10 -8.50
C SER A 85 -7.12 -18.53 -7.03
N LEU A 86 -7.28 -19.84 -6.79
CA LEU A 86 -7.10 -20.38 -5.44
C LEU A 86 -5.70 -20.11 -4.87
N ILE A 87 -4.68 -20.10 -5.74
CA ILE A 87 -3.31 -19.77 -5.34
C ILE A 87 -3.23 -18.32 -4.85
N HIS A 88 -3.85 -17.37 -5.56
CA HIS A 88 -3.91 -15.97 -5.14
C HIS A 88 -4.57 -15.83 -3.77
N LEU A 89 -5.72 -16.49 -3.56
CA LEU A 89 -6.46 -16.44 -2.30
C LEU A 89 -5.64 -17.02 -1.13
N ARG A 90 -4.94 -18.13 -1.34
CA ARG A 90 -4.06 -18.73 -0.33
C ARG A 90 -2.91 -17.80 0.04
N ASN A 91 -2.26 -17.20 -0.96
CA ASN A 91 -1.17 -16.26 -0.72
C ASN A 91 -1.65 -15.01 0.04
N LEU A 92 -2.83 -14.48 -0.30
CA LEU A 92 -3.46 -13.37 0.44
C LEU A 92 -3.71 -13.75 1.90
N THR A 93 -4.24 -14.96 2.15
CA THR A 93 -4.48 -15.47 3.51
C THR A 93 -3.17 -15.56 4.28
N THR A 94 -2.14 -16.18 3.70
CA THR A 94 -0.81 -16.31 4.32
C THR A 94 -0.23 -14.96 4.73
N LEU A 95 -0.32 -13.96 3.85
CA LEU A 95 0.19 -12.62 4.16
C LEU A 95 -0.65 -11.89 5.20
N ALA A 96 -1.97 -12.09 5.21
CA ALA A 96 -2.84 -11.54 6.24
C ALA A 96 -2.54 -12.16 7.62
N GLU A 97 -2.31 -13.47 7.68
CA GLU A 97 -1.89 -14.19 8.89
C GLU A 97 -0.51 -13.70 9.39
N ALA A 98 0.40 -13.36 8.47
CA ALA A 98 1.70 -12.76 8.78
C ALA A 98 1.61 -11.30 9.25
N GLY A 99 0.41 -10.68 9.23
CA GLY A 99 0.17 -9.33 9.73
C GLY A 99 0.06 -8.24 8.67
N ALA A 100 0.15 -8.58 7.38
CA ALA A 100 -0.11 -7.62 6.31
C ALA A 100 -1.59 -7.20 6.27
N ARG A 101 -1.85 -5.94 5.95
CA ARG A 101 -3.19 -5.43 5.70
C ARG A 101 -3.50 -5.54 4.21
N ILE A 102 -4.53 -6.30 3.87
CA ILE A 102 -4.96 -6.49 2.48
C ILE A 102 -6.07 -5.50 2.18
N VAL A 103 -5.82 -4.57 1.26
CA VAL A 103 -6.77 -3.56 0.78
C VAL A 103 -6.94 -3.73 -0.73
N PRO A 104 -7.84 -4.60 -1.19
CA PRO A 104 -8.01 -4.81 -2.62
C PRO A 104 -8.39 -3.50 -3.33
N ALA A 105 -7.91 -3.32 -4.56
CA ALA A 105 -8.27 -2.17 -5.39
C ALA A 105 -9.71 -2.30 -5.91
N ILE A 106 -10.66 -2.37 -4.97
CA ILE A 106 -12.10 -2.52 -5.22
C ILE A 106 -12.81 -1.30 -4.64
N PRO A 107 -13.23 -0.34 -5.50
CA PRO A 107 -13.94 0.84 -5.05
C PRO A 107 -15.34 0.50 -4.56
N ALA A 108 -15.88 1.36 -3.68
CA ALA A 108 -17.28 1.30 -3.27
C ALA A 108 -18.12 2.31 -4.05
N TRP A 109 -19.42 2.06 -4.14
CA TRP A 109 -20.36 2.89 -4.90
C TRP A 109 -21.36 3.63 -4.00
N TYR A 110 -21.44 3.29 -2.71
CA TYR A 110 -22.42 3.83 -1.78
C TYR A 110 -22.29 5.34 -1.49
N HIS A 111 -21.09 5.91 -1.71
CA HIS A 111 -20.83 7.32 -1.54
C HIS A 111 -21.19 8.17 -2.79
N ASN A 112 -21.85 7.55 -3.78
CA ASN A 112 -22.30 8.18 -5.01
C ASN A 112 -21.17 8.87 -5.81
N PRO A 113 -20.09 8.15 -6.20
CA PRO A 113 -18.99 8.72 -6.96
C PRO A 113 -19.47 9.26 -8.31
N GLN A 114 -18.95 10.41 -8.72
CA GLN A 114 -19.32 11.08 -9.98
C GLN A 114 -18.21 10.95 -11.02
N THR A 115 -16.98 10.72 -10.58
CA THR A 115 -15.78 10.65 -11.43
C THR A 115 -15.00 9.36 -11.14
N ILE A 116 -14.06 9.04 -12.04
CA ILE A 116 -13.12 7.94 -11.83
C ILE A 116 -12.18 8.29 -10.67
N GLU A 117 -11.82 9.56 -10.53
CA GLU A 117 -10.99 10.06 -9.44
C GLU A 117 -11.63 9.76 -8.09
N ASP A 118 -12.95 9.93 -7.93
CA ASP A 118 -13.66 9.60 -6.69
C ASP A 118 -13.51 8.11 -6.31
N LEU A 119 -13.48 7.21 -7.31
CA LEU A 119 -13.27 5.79 -7.09
C LEU A 119 -11.83 5.47 -6.69
N VAL A 120 -10.86 6.15 -7.30
CA VAL A 120 -9.43 6.03 -6.97
C VAL A 120 -9.18 6.56 -5.57
N ASP A 121 -9.69 7.74 -5.26
CA ASP A 121 -9.54 8.39 -3.96
C ASP A 121 -10.10 7.53 -2.83
N PHE A 122 -11.24 6.85 -3.06
CA PHE A 122 -11.78 5.89 -2.09
C PHE A 122 -10.77 4.80 -1.75
N VAL A 123 -10.18 4.14 -2.75
CA VAL A 123 -9.20 3.05 -2.54
C VAL A 123 -7.94 3.59 -1.85
N VAL A 124 -7.41 4.73 -2.32
CA VAL A 124 -6.20 5.34 -1.76
C VAL A 124 -6.39 5.71 -0.30
N ALA A 125 -7.51 6.37 0.03
CA ALA A 125 -7.80 6.78 1.39
C ALA A 125 -7.97 5.56 2.31
N ARG A 126 -8.68 4.50 1.87
CA ARG A 126 -8.79 3.26 2.65
C ARG A 126 -7.44 2.59 2.89
N ALA A 127 -6.52 2.66 1.92
CA ALA A 127 -5.16 2.14 2.08
C ALA A 127 -4.34 2.99 3.05
N LEU A 128 -4.44 4.32 3.00
CA LEU A 128 -3.75 5.24 3.91
C LEU A 128 -4.28 5.12 5.35
N ASP A 129 -5.58 4.93 5.55
CA ASP A 129 -6.17 4.64 6.87
C ASP A 129 -5.47 3.47 7.57
N GLN A 130 -5.09 2.42 6.82
CA GLN A 130 -4.39 1.27 7.39
C GLN A 130 -2.98 1.60 7.87
N LEU A 131 -2.35 2.63 7.32
CA LEU A 131 -1.09 3.17 7.82
C LEU A 131 -1.28 4.12 9.02
N GLY A 132 -2.51 4.57 9.28
CA GLY A 132 -2.83 5.58 10.28
C GLY A 132 -2.53 6.99 9.77
N ILE A 133 -2.62 7.19 8.47
CA ILE A 133 -2.47 8.49 7.82
C ILE A 133 -3.88 9.01 7.49
N ASP A 134 -4.30 10.06 8.17
CA ASP A 134 -5.54 10.76 7.84
C ASP A 134 -5.37 11.50 6.51
N CYS A 135 -6.10 11.05 5.53
CA CYS A 135 -6.14 11.66 4.21
C CYS A 135 -7.53 12.21 3.96
N VAL A 136 -7.60 13.43 3.42
CA VAL A 136 -8.74 14.20 2.91
C VAL A 136 -10.14 13.59 3.11
N PRO A 137 -11.18 14.38 3.37
CA PRO A 137 -12.47 13.90 3.84
C PRO A 137 -13.17 13.02 2.82
N LEU A 138 -12.93 11.72 2.91
CA LEU A 138 -13.94 10.78 2.43
C LEU A 138 -15.17 10.97 3.33
N LYS A 139 -16.35 11.16 2.75
CA LYS A 139 -17.60 10.99 3.48
C LYS A 139 -17.59 9.58 4.08
N ARG A 140 -17.24 9.50 5.36
CA ARG A 140 -17.32 8.24 6.10
C ARG A 140 -18.81 7.89 6.25
N TRP A 141 -19.12 6.63 6.15
CA TRP A 141 -20.49 6.15 6.31
C TRP A 141 -21.06 6.65 7.65
N LYS A 142 -22.14 7.48 7.60
CA LYS A 142 -22.87 8.01 8.77
C LYS A 142 -22.18 9.06 9.67
N GLU A 143 -21.15 9.75 9.22
CA GLU A 143 -20.63 10.90 10.01
C GLU A 143 -21.58 12.11 10.03
N ASP A 144 -22.57 12.19 9.12
CA ASP A 144 -23.53 13.31 9.05
C ASP A 144 -24.83 13.10 9.85
N GLU A 145 -25.02 11.98 10.57
CA GLU A 145 -26.28 11.72 11.32
C GLU A 145 -26.20 12.01 12.83
N GLY A 146 -25.16 12.72 13.29
CA GLY A 146 -24.90 13.00 14.70
C GLY A 146 -25.04 14.47 15.11
N SER A 147 -26.04 15.20 14.65
CA SER A 147 -26.35 16.56 15.14
C SER A 147 -27.85 16.85 15.00
N HIS A 148 -28.64 16.24 15.88
CA HIS A 148 -29.97 16.79 16.28
C HIS A 148 -30.22 16.43 17.73
#